data_ffe2524a768969c6f8551dc448a315db
#
_entry.id   ffe2524a768969c6f8551dc448a315db
#
_cell.length_a   1.000
_cell.length_b   1.000
_cell.length_c   1.000
_cell.angle_alpha   90.00
_cell.angle_beta   90.00
_cell.angle_gamma   90.00
#
_symmetry.space_group_name_H-M   'P 1'
#
loop_
_entity.id
_entity.type
_entity.pdbx_description
1 polymer ?
#
loop_
_entity_poly.entity_id
_entity_poly.type
_entity_poly.pdbx_seq_one_letter_code
_entity_poly.pdbx_strand_id
1 'polypeptide(L)'
;MAEEEVEARPTLQTNDKSVVEANDAVSSFVAELQAGWDQHDANISDRHLAADIVWGSPFGATVYGYERLHSIHIRLKEQNKGGSSSRFEVERVLVPTDGVAVAHVRRVALEPDGQPVKPSSDSSSGFSEMALYVLVRCNGGWWVAAGQNTAIRPGGAA
;
A
#
# COMPACT_ATOMS: atom_id res chain seq x y z
N MET A 1 -33.02 31.33 19.37
CA MET A 1 -31.75 30.85 18.80
C MET A 1 -31.91 29.37 18.55
N ALA A 2 -31.84 28.93 17.30
CA ALA A 2 -31.80 27.53 16.99
C ALA A 2 -30.40 27.02 17.42
N GLU A 3 -30.35 26.07 18.35
CA GLU A 3 -29.13 25.29 18.57
C GLU A 3 -28.88 24.56 17.25
N GLU A 4 -27.75 24.83 16.61
CA GLU A 4 -27.29 24.10 15.46
C GLU A 4 -26.98 22.68 15.96
N GLU A 5 -27.87 21.74 15.63
CA GLU A 5 -27.68 20.33 15.93
C GLU A 5 -26.43 19.90 15.15
N VAL A 6 -25.30 19.76 15.84
CA VAL A 6 -24.07 19.25 15.24
C VAL A 6 -24.34 17.80 14.88
N GLU A 7 -24.52 17.53 13.59
CA GLU A 7 -24.73 16.19 13.06
C GLU A 7 -23.58 15.28 13.55
N ALA A 8 -23.92 14.16 14.19
CA ALA A 8 -22.95 13.21 14.72
C ALA A 8 -22.13 12.61 13.53
N ARG A 9 -20.81 12.55 13.68
CA ARG A 9 -19.93 11.98 12.65
C ARG A 9 -20.27 10.50 12.43
N PRO A 10 -20.51 10.07 11.18
CA PRO A 10 -20.84 8.69 10.91
C PRO A 10 -19.62 7.77 11.07
N THR A 11 -19.86 6.55 11.48
CA THR A 11 -18.90 5.44 11.38
C THR A 11 -19.11 4.76 10.03
N LEU A 12 -18.11 4.71 9.19
CA LEU A 12 -18.23 4.20 7.82
C LEU A 12 -17.96 2.70 7.69
N GLN A 13 -17.33 2.07 8.69
CA GLN A 13 -17.06 0.63 8.63
C GLN A 13 -18.36 -0.15 8.47
N THR A 14 -18.48 -0.96 7.42
CA THR A 14 -19.60 -1.88 7.23
C THR A 14 -19.47 -3.10 8.13
N ASN A 15 -20.57 -3.79 8.39
CA ASN A 15 -20.64 -5.00 9.23
C ASN A 15 -21.23 -6.20 8.49
N ASP A 16 -21.22 -6.17 7.15
CA ASP A 16 -21.77 -7.23 6.33
C ASP A 16 -20.72 -8.23 5.83
N LYS A 17 -21.16 -9.17 4.99
CA LYS A 17 -20.28 -10.22 4.41
C LYS A 17 -19.16 -9.67 3.54
N SER A 18 -19.31 -8.46 3.02
CA SER A 18 -18.29 -7.80 2.16
C SER A 18 -17.00 -7.52 2.92
N VAL A 19 -17.03 -7.42 4.24
CA VAL A 19 -15.84 -7.20 5.07
C VAL A 19 -14.84 -8.35 4.95
N VAL A 20 -15.32 -9.60 4.98
CA VAL A 20 -14.46 -10.79 4.84
C VAL A 20 -13.80 -10.81 3.48
N GLU A 21 -14.57 -10.61 2.41
CA GLU A 21 -14.06 -10.59 1.03
C GLU A 21 -13.04 -9.47 0.83
N ALA A 22 -13.32 -8.28 1.34
CA ALA A 22 -12.40 -7.13 1.25
C ALA A 22 -11.08 -7.37 2.00
N ASN A 23 -11.13 -7.95 3.20
CA ASN A 23 -9.93 -8.32 3.96
C ASN A 23 -9.11 -9.39 3.24
N ASP A 24 -9.76 -10.39 2.65
CA ASP A 24 -9.10 -11.43 1.85
C ASP A 24 -8.43 -10.83 0.62
N ALA A 25 -9.07 -9.87 -0.05
CA ALA A 25 -8.50 -9.16 -1.20
C ALA A 25 -7.26 -8.36 -0.82
N VAL A 26 -7.28 -7.65 0.31
CA VAL A 26 -6.11 -6.92 0.84
C VAL A 26 -4.98 -7.89 1.17
N SER A 27 -5.27 -9.00 1.85
CA SER A 27 -4.25 -10.00 2.21
C SER A 27 -3.62 -10.64 0.96
N SER A 28 -4.41 -10.94 -0.05
CA SER A 28 -3.91 -11.48 -1.32
C SER A 28 -3.01 -10.47 -2.05
N PHE A 29 -3.41 -9.21 -2.09
CA PHE A 29 -2.60 -8.16 -2.68
C PHE A 29 -1.27 -7.97 -1.94
N VAL A 30 -1.28 -7.97 -0.61
CA VAL A 30 -0.05 -7.86 0.21
C VAL A 30 0.86 -9.06 0.01
N ALA A 31 0.31 -10.27 -0.17
CA ALA A 31 1.09 -11.45 -0.53
C ALA A 31 1.78 -11.30 -1.90
N GLU A 32 1.12 -10.66 -2.88
CA GLU A 32 1.72 -10.33 -4.18
C GLU A 32 2.83 -9.27 -4.06
N LEU A 33 2.64 -8.25 -3.21
CA LEU A 33 3.71 -7.28 -2.90
C LEU A 33 4.94 -7.98 -2.32
N GLN A 34 4.74 -8.88 -1.36
CA GLN A 34 5.81 -9.66 -0.75
C GLN A 34 6.53 -10.55 -1.77
N ALA A 35 5.78 -11.32 -2.54
CA ALA A 35 6.35 -12.22 -3.54
C ALA A 35 7.10 -11.45 -4.65
N GLY A 36 6.53 -10.34 -5.11
CA GLY A 36 7.17 -9.47 -6.10
C GLY A 36 8.45 -8.82 -5.57
N TRP A 37 8.48 -8.47 -4.30
CA TRP A 37 9.69 -7.97 -3.65
C TRP A 37 10.77 -9.05 -3.57
N ASP A 38 10.43 -10.21 -3.03
CA ASP A 38 11.37 -11.31 -2.81
C ASP A 38 11.97 -11.85 -4.11
N GLN A 39 11.17 -11.86 -5.18
CA GLN A 39 11.59 -12.35 -6.50
C GLN A 39 12.11 -11.23 -7.43
N HIS A 40 12.11 -9.98 -6.98
CA HIS A 40 12.45 -8.81 -7.79
C HIS A 40 11.64 -8.75 -9.11
N ASP A 41 10.35 -9.09 -9.02
CA ASP A 41 9.47 -9.20 -10.19
C ASP A 41 8.25 -8.29 -10.06
N ALA A 42 8.26 -7.20 -10.84
CA ALA A 42 7.16 -6.24 -10.88
C ALA A 42 5.89 -6.83 -11.51
N ASN A 43 5.98 -7.87 -12.34
CA ASN A 43 4.79 -8.53 -12.90
C ASN A 43 3.96 -9.20 -11.81
N ILE A 44 4.58 -9.64 -10.72
CA ILE A 44 3.88 -10.21 -9.57
C ILE A 44 3.24 -9.09 -8.74
N SER A 45 4.02 -8.11 -8.30
CA SER A 45 3.53 -7.06 -7.41
C SER A 45 2.48 -6.15 -8.06
N ASP A 46 2.54 -5.96 -9.36
CA ASP A 46 1.68 -5.02 -10.10
C ASP A 46 0.48 -5.69 -10.78
N ARG A 47 0.32 -7.00 -10.60
CA ARG A 47 -0.69 -7.81 -11.30
C ARG A 47 -2.11 -7.25 -11.18
N HIS A 48 -2.47 -6.71 -10.02
CA HIS A 48 -3.81 -6.20 -9.74
C HIS A 48 -3.90 -4.67 -9.64
N LEU A 49 -2.93 -3.95 -10.20
CA LEU A 49 -3.04 -2.49 -10.35
C LEU A 49 -4.02 -2.16 -11.48
N ALA A 50 -4.95 -1.25 -11.22
CA ALA A 50 -5.91 -0.82 -12.22
C ALA A 50 -5.24 -0.05 -13.36
N ALA A 51 -5.84 -0.09 -14.55
CA ALA A 51 -5.31 0.58 -15.74
C ALA A 51 -5.12 2.10 -15.54
N ASP A 52 -6.00 2.71 -14.79
CA ASP A 52 -6.04 4.14 -14.49
C ASP A 52 -5.61 4.48 -13.04
N ILE A 53 -4.79 3.62 -12.44
CA ILE A 53 -4.31 3.81 -11.06
C ILE A 53 -3.72 5.20 -10.83
N VAL A 54 -3.98 5.74 -9.64
CA VAL A 54 -3.37 6.96 -9.11
C VAL A 54 -2.32 6.58 -8.08
N TRP A 55 -1.09 7.04 -8.25
CA TRP A 55 0.03 6.62 -7.41
C TRP A 55 0.85 7.80 -6.91
N GLY A 56 1.28 7.72 -5.66
CA GLY A 56 2.24 8.64 -5.06
C GLY A 56 3.50 7.92 -4.58
N SER A 57 4.67 8.45 -4.95
CA SER A 57 5.95 7.94 -4.47
C SER A 57 6.22 8.41 -3.03
N PRO A 58 7.12 7.74 -2.30
CA PRO A 58 7.50 8.19 -0.96
C PRO A 58 8.23 9.54 -0.93
N PHE A 59 8.56 10.10 -2.09
CA PHE A 59 9.30 11.36 -2.24
C PHE A 59 8.46 12.49 -2.85
N GLY A 60 7.14 12.31 -2.96
CA GLY A 60 6.21 13.33 -3.42
C GLY A 60 5.95 13.35 -4.93
N ALA A 61 6.55 12.47 -5.71
CA ALA A 61 6.21 12.35 -7.13
C ALA A 61 4.87 11.62 -7.32
N THR A 62 4.12 12.04 -8.33
CA THR A 62 2.86 11.40 -8.71
C THR A 62 2.99 10.71 -10.06
N VAL A 63 2.34 9.55 -10.18
CA VAL A 63 2.32 8.74 -11.39
C VAL A 63 0.88 8.30 -11.66
N TYR A 64 0.44 8.40 -12.89
CA TYR A 64 -0.91 8.03 -13.30
C TYR A 64 -0.87 6.96 -14.38
N GLY A 65 -1.66 5.92 -14.19
CA GLY A 65 -1.81 4.81 -15.13
C GLY A 65 -0.82 3.67 -14.93
N TYR A 66 -1.32 2.46 -15.20
CA TYR A 66 -0.59 1.20 -15.04
C TYR A 66 0.70 1.16 -15.85
N GLU A 67 0.64 1.48 -17.14
CA GLU A 67 1.80 1.33 -18.04
C GLU A 67 3.01 2.11 -17.57
N ARG A 68 2.81 3.35 -17.16
CA ARG A 68 3.89 4.20 -16.67
C ARG A 68 4.41 3.72 -15.32
N LEU A 69 3.50 3.39 -14.40
CA LEU A 69 3.88 2.92 -13.06
C LEU A 69 4.62 1.60 -13.12
N HIS A 70 4.12 0.66 -13.91
CA HIS A 70 4.75 -0.66 -14.09
C HIS A 70 6.17 -0.54 -14.67
N SER A 71 6.38 0.31 -15.67
CA SER A 71 7.72 0.59 -16.22
C SER A 71 8.68 1.11 -15.16
N ILE A 72 8.21 1.98 -14.26
CA ILE A 72 9.01 2.50 -13.15
C ILE A 72 9.35 1.36 -12.17
N HIS A 73 8.37 0.53 -11.80
CA HIS A 73 8.58 -0.59 -10.89
C HIS A 73 9.55 -1.63 -11.44
N ILE A 74 9.48 -1.96 -12.72
CA ILE A 74 10.45 -2.85 -13.38
C ILE A 74 11.87 -2.31 -13.20
N ARG A 75 12.09 -1.04 -13.50
CA ARG A 75 13.40 -0.41 -13.37
C ARG A 75 13.90 -0.38 -11.93
N LEU A 76 13.03 -0.03 -10.98
CA LEU A 76 13.40 0.01 -9.56
C LEU A 76 13.77 -1.38 -9.03
N LYS A 77 13.06 -2.42 -9.41
CA LYS A 77 13.37 -3.80 -9.00
C LYS A 77 14.68 -4.29 -9.60
N GLU A 78 14.98 -3.93 -10.85
CA GLU A 78 16.28 -4.21 -11.47
C GLU A 78 17.44 -3.53 -10.71
N GLN A 79 17.26 -2.26 -10.33
CA GLN A 79 18.27 -1.50 -9.58
C GLN A 79 18.47 -2.04 -8.16
N ASN A 80 17.45 -2.67 -7.56
CA ASN A 80 17.48 -3.19 -6.19
C ASN A 80 17.85 -4.68 -6.09
N LYS A 81 18.20 -5.33 -7.19
CA LYS A 81 18.73 -6.70 -7.16
C LYS A 81 19.96 -6.76 -6.27
N GLY A 82 19.92 -7.57 -5.23
CA GLY A 82 20.96 -7.64 -4.21
C GLY A 82 20.82 -6.62 -3.07
N GLY A 83 19.77 -5.81 -3.06
CA GLY A 83 19.44 -4.91 -1.98
C GLY A 83 18.85 -5.61 -0.75
N SER A 84 18.47 -4.81 0.25
CA SER A 84 17.89 -5.32 1.50
C SER A 84 16.55 -6.01 1.28
N SER A 85 16.26 -7.02 2.10
CA SER A 85 14.95 -7.64 2.17
C SER A 85 13.93 -6.75 2.86
N SER A 86 12.67 -7.07 2.70
CA SER A 86 11.57 -6.36 3.34
C SER A 86 10.46 -7.32 3.74
N ARG A 87 9.68 -6.93 4.74
CA ARG A 87 8.48 -7.62 5.17
C ARG A 87 7.29 -6.68 5.03
N PHE A 88 6.21 -7.15 4.39
CA PHE A 88 4.96 -6.41 4.26
C PHE A 88 3.98 -6.85 5.34
N GLU A 89 3.32 -5.89 5.96
CA GLU A 89 2.36 -6.09 7.04
C GLU A 89 1.11 -5.26 6.79
N VAL A 90 -0.07 -5.89 6.89
CA VAL A 90 -1.33 -5.17 6.93
C VAL A 90 -1.50 -4.55 8.31
N GLU A 91 -1.60 -3.23 8.39
CA GLU A 91 -1.78 -2.54 9.66
C GLU A 91 -3.25 -2.34 9.99
N ARG A 92 -4.04 -1.92 9.02
CA ARG A 92 -5.46 -1.68 9.19
C ARG A 92 -6.21 -1.73 7.87
N VAL A 93 -7.43 -2.22 7.91
CA VAL A 93 -8.36 -2.20 6.79
C VAL A 93 -9.66 -1.53 7.22
N LEU A 94 -10.13 -0.59 6.42
CA LEU A 94 -11.45 0.02 6.52
C LEU A 94 -12.25 -0.40 5.29
N VAL A 95 -13.45 -0.92 5.49
CA VAL A 95 -14.39 -1.27 4.41
C VAL A 95 -15.59 -0.33 4.51
N PRO A 96 -15.54 0.84 3.84
CA PRO A 96 -16.57 1.87 4.01
C PRO A 96 -17.87 1.56 3.29
N THR A 97 -17.81 0.69 2.31
CA THR A 97 -18.96 0.22 1.52
C THR A 97 -18.61 -1.11 0.85
N ASP A 98 -19.61 -1.84 0.38
CA ASP A 98 -19.40 -3.06 -0.40
C ASP A 98 -18.51 -2.77 -1.62
N GLY A 99 -17.52 -3.61 -1.84
CA GLY A 99 -16.61 -3.52 -2.98
C GLY A 99 -15.51 -2.45 -2.87
N VAL A 100 -15.29 -1.83 -1.72
CA VAL A 100 -14.19 -0.90 -1.48
C VAL A 100 -13.45 -1.24 -0.20
N ALA A 101 -12.12 -1.35 -0.29
CA ALA A 101 -11.25 -1.50 0.87
C ALA A 101 -10.19 -0.40 0.88
N VAL A 102 -9.98 0.20 2.05
CA VAL A 102 -8.91 1.17 2.30
C VAL A 102 -7.97 0.54 3.32
N ALA A 103 -6.70 0.40 2.98
CA ALA A 103 -5.75 -0.33 3.81
C ALA A 103 -4.48 0.46 4.06
N HIS A 104 -4.02 0.50 5.31
CA HIS A 104 -2.64 0.81 5.64
C HIS A 104 -1.80 -0.46 5.59
N VAL A 105 -0.74 -0.42 4.80
CA VAL A 105 0.24 -1.51 4.66
C VAL A 105 1.63 -0.95 4.93
N ARG A 106 2.32 -1.58 5.86
CA ARG A 106 3.70 -1.23 6.20
C ARG A 106 4.65 -2.15 5.46
N ARG A 107 5.67 -1.57 4.81
CA ARG A 107 6.85 -2.31 4.37
C ARG A 107 7.98 -2.03 5.33
N VAL A 108 8.42 -3.04 6.04
CA VAL A 108 9.55 -2.98 6.97
C VAL A 108 10.80 -3.39 6.24
N ALA A 109 11.75 -2.48 6.03
CA ALA A 109 13.07 -2.80 5.51
C ALA A 109 13.86 -3.56 6.59
N LEU A 110 14.56 -4.63 6.18
CA LEU A 110 15.27 -5.53 7.08
C LEU A 110 16.77 -5.47 6.84
N GLU A 111 17.53 -5.50 7.93
CA GLU A 111 18.97 -5.73 7.92
C GLU A 111 19.28 -7.18 7.53
N PRO A 112 20.55 -7.51 7.15
CA PRO A 112 20.94 -8.88 6.83
C PRO A 112 20.67 -9.90 7.92
N ASP A 113 20.62 -9.48 9.19
CA ASP A 113 20.29 -10.33 10.35
C ASP A 113 18.78 -10.49 10.57
N GLY A 114 17.92 -9.88 9.72
CA GLY A 114 16.48 -9.93 9.81
C GLY A 114 15.85 -8.89 10.74
N GLN A 115 16.65 -8.04 11.37
CA GLN A 115 16.12 -6.97 12.23
C GLN A 115 15.66 -5.78 11.37
N PRO A 116 14.63 -5.05 11.81
CA PRO A 116 14.21 -3.84 11.11
C PRO A 116 15.32 -2.80 11.01
N VAL A 117 15.47 -2.22 9.81
CA VAL A 117 16.34 -1.06 9.60
C VAL A 117 15.84 0.12 10.43
N LYS A 118 16.73 0.77 11.16
CA LYS A 118 16.36 1.96 11.94
C LYS A 118 16.02 3.13 11.02
N PRO A 119 14.97 3.91 11.31
CA PRO A 119 14.67 5.11 10.56
C PRO A 119 15.89 6.05 10.50
N SER A 120 16.21 6.52 9.29
CA SER A 120 17.33 7.41 9.03
C SER A 120 16.89 8.54 8.09
N SER A 121 17.52 9.71 8.21
CA SER A 121 17.39 10.79 7.24
C SER A 121 18.13 10.51 5.93
N ASP A 122 19.05 9.55 5.93
CA ASP A 122 19.78 9.09 4.75
C ASP A 122 18.99 7.99 4.03
N SER A 123 18.60 8.27 2.77
CA SER A 123 17.84 7.33 1.93
C SER A 123 18.72 6.30 1.22
N SER A 124 20.06 6.34 1.39
CA SER A 124 20.98 5.45 0.68
C SER A 124 21.02 4.03 1.22
N SER A 125 20.56 3.79 2.45
CA SER A 125 20.71 2.52 3.18
C SER A 125 19.41 1.69 3.26
N GLY A 126 18.42 1.97 2.42
CA GLY A 126 17.08 1.37 2.52
C GLY A 126 16.25 2.03 3.63
N PHE A 127 14.95 2.00 3.47
CA PHE A 127 14.01 2.62 4.40
C PHE A 127 12.69 1.85 4.41
N SER A 128 12.01 1.92 5.54
CA SER A 128 10.64 1.42 5.68
C SER A 128 9.64 2.44 5.15
N GLU A 129 8.50 1.95 4.70
CA GLU A 129 7.41 2.76 4.16
C GLU A 129 6.07 2.42 4.80
N MET A 130 5.23 3.43 4.92
CA MET A 130 3.80 3.26 5.13
C MET A 130 3.08 3.58 3.83
N ALA A 131 2.22 2.69 3.38
CA ALA A 131 1.38 2.93 2.21
C ALA A 131 -0.09 2.94 2.58
N LEU A 132 -0.84 3.82 1.92
CA LEU A 132 -2.30 3.77 1.89
C LEU A 132 -2.72 3.24 0.52
N TYR A 133 -3.49 2.16 0.49
CA TYR A 133 -4.05 1.58 -0.72
C TYR A 133 -5.56 1.64 -0.71
N VAL A 134 -6.13 1.89 -1.87
CA VAL A 134 -7.57 1.77 -2.13
C VAL A 134 -7.78 0.64 -3.13
N LEU A 135 -8.49 -0.40 -2.72
CA LEU A 135 -8.88 -1.52 -3.57
C LEU A 135 -10.36 -1.44 -3.89
N VAL A 136 -10.71 -1.73 -5.13
CA VAL A 136 -12.09 -1.69 -5.62
C VAL A 136 -12.41 -3.01 -6.31
N ARG A 137 -13.57 -3.58 -5.99
CA ARG A 137 -14.11 -4.74 -6.71
C ARG A 137 -14.71 -4.28 -8.04
N CYS A 138 -14.30 -4.90 -9.12
CA CYS A 138 -14.78 -4.62 -10.45
C CYS A 138 -14.87 -5.93 -11.24
N ASN A 139 -16.03 -6.25 -11.83
CA ASN A 139 -16.25 -7.45 -12.62
C ASN A 139 -15.82 -8.76 -11.92
N GLY A 140 -16.11 -8.88 -10.63
CA GLY A 140 -15.79 -10.06 -9.83
C GLY A 140 -14.34 -10.18 -9.35
N GLY A 141 -13.47 -9.22 -9.69
CA GLY A 141 -12.08 -9.14 -9.24
C GLY A 141 -11.81 -7.89 -8.43
N TRP A 142 -10.72 -7.91 -7.66
CA TRP A 142 -10.28 -6.75 -6.89
C TRP A 142 -9.06 -6.10 -7.52
N TRP A 143 -9.08 -4.76 -7.61
CA TRP A 143 -8.06 -3.97 -8.27
C TRP A 143 -7.62 -2.81 -7.40
N VAL A 144 -6.34 -2.49 -7.44
CA VAL A 144 -5.79 -1.33 -6.73
C VAL A 144 -6.06 -0.07 -7.55
N ALA A 145 -6.92 0.79 -7.03
CA ALA A 145 -7.31 2.05 -7.67
C ALA A 145 -6.34 3.19 -7.35
N ALA A 146 -5.75 3.17 -6.15
CA ALA A 146 -4.84 4.19 -5.68
C ALA A 146 -3.84 3.62 -4.69
N GLY A 147 -2.64 4.21 -4.67
CA GLY A 147 -1.62 3.95 -3.66
C GLY A 147 -0.83 5.21 -3.36
N GLN A 148 -0.56 5.47 -2.09
CA GLN A 148 0.30 6.56 -1.64
C GLN A 148 1.33 5.99 -0.69
N ASN A 149 2.60 6.07 -1.06
CA ASN A 149 3.72 5.65 -0.23
C ASN A 149 4.30 6.84 0.53
N THR A 150 4.74 6.59 1.75
CA THR A 150 5.42 7.57 2.59
C THR A 150 6.61 6.91 3.28
N ALA A 151 7.79 7.46 3.10
CA ALA A 151 8.98 6.99 3.80
C ALA A 151 8.84 7.24 5.32
N ILE A 152 9.15 6.22 6.12
CA ILE A 152 9.17 6.37 7.58
C ILE A 152 10.50 7.00 7.98
N ARG A 153 10.42 8.18 8.60
CA ARG A 153 11.55 8.99 9.01
C ARG A 153 11.69 9.00 10.54
N PRO A 154 12.90 9.32 11.09
CA PRO A 154 13.08 9.52 12.52
C PRO A 154 12.14 10.60 13.05
N GLY A 155 11.58 10.41 14.24
CA GLY A 155 10.69 11.39 14.87
C GLY A 155 9.28 11.46 14.26
N GLY A 156 8.93 10.56 13.37
CA GLY A 156 7.63 10.49 12.71
C GLY A 156 6.49 9.94 13.57
N ALA A 157 6.46 10.26 14.85
CA ALA A 157 5.28 9.99 15.67
C ALA A 157 4.27 11.13 15.48
N ALA A 158 3.01 10.78 15.21
CA ALA A 158 1.91 11.74 15.17
C ALA A 158 1.60 12.28 16.55
#